data_e9a478ceaccbae86e4dfe979315f006f
#
_entry.id   e9a478ceaccbae86e4dfe979315f006f
#
_cell.length_a   1.000
_cell.length_b   1.000
_cell.length_c   1.000
_cell.angle_alpha   90.00
_cell.angle_beta   90.00
_cell.angle_gamma   90.00
#
_symmetry.space_group_name_H-M   'P 1'
#
loop_
_entity.id
_entity.type
_entity.pdbx_description
1 polymer ?
#
loop_
_entity_poly.entity_id
_entity_poly.type
_entity_poly.pdbx_seq_one_letter_code
_entity_poly.pdbx_strand_id
1 'polypeptide(L)'
;MTMFNEETQYMTPITTHHDGLGLNDLLVLHRDDRDPVAGNASHRYVGDIDGARVLDIQFQHGARTKPSSTPGCLEGAVLTVLIDRLEGMQAGPFACIENDIALAHIRSARAIITDRAARRKAQGVLGTDAAHKS
;
A
#
# COMPACT_ATOMS: atom_id res chain seq x y z
N MET A 1 -22.23 20.03 -2.20
CA MET A 1 -21.12 19.62 -1.31
C MET A 1 -19.91 19.26 -2.14
N THR A 2 -18.77 19.80 -1.82
CA THR A 2 -17.56 19.45 -2.54
C THR A 2 -16.99 18.15 -1.99
N MET A 3 -16.49 17.30 -2.87
CA MET A 3 -15.76 16.08 -2.49
C MET A 3 -14.29 16.37 -2.22
N PHE A 4 -13.88 17.61 -2.38
CA PHE A 4 -12.54 18.08 -2.10
C PHE A 4 -12.34 18.36 -0.63
N ASN A 5 -11.19 18.01 -0.10
CA ASN A 5 -10.67 18.60 1.12
C ASN A 5 -9.30 19.22 0.80
N GLU A 6 -8.82 20.07 1.69
CA GLU A 6 -7.55 20.79 1.51
C GLU A 6 -6.38 19.84 1.37
N GLU A 7 -6.46 18.68 2.03
CA GLU A 7 -5.39 17.69 2.02
C GLU A 7 -5.16 17.06 0.65
N THR A 8 -6.23 16.84 -0.11
CA THR A 8 -6.14 16.13 -1.39
C THR A 8 -6.03 17.05 -2.61
N GLN A 9 -6.21 18.37 -2.46
CA GLN A 9 -6.24 19.27 -3.62
C GLN A 9 -4.92 19.29 -4.41
N TYR A 10 -3.80 18.96 -3.78
CA TYR A 10 -2.48 18.91 -4.43
C TYR A 10 -2.00 17.49 -4.66
N MET A 11 -2.84 16.50 -4.38
CA MET A 11 -2.51 15.10 -4.58
C MET A 11 -2.99 14.63 -5.95
N THR A 12 -2.43 13.54 -6.43
CA THR A 12 -2.78 12.95 -7.72
C THR A 12 -3.88 11.91 -7.55
N PRO A 13 -4.99 12.01 -8.30
CA PRO A 13 -6.03 10.99 -8.22
C PRO A 13 -5.59 9.67 -8.87
N ILE A 14 -6.08 8.57 -8.29
CA ILE A 14 -5.92 7.22 -8.82
C ILE A 14 -7.32 6.68 -9.12
N THR A 15 -7.51 6.14 -10.30
CA THR A 15 -8.83 5.63 -10.73
C THR A 15 -8.80 4.16 -11.16
N THR A 16 -7.65 3.51 -11.11
CA THR A 16 -7.50 2.12 -11.57
C THR A 16 -8.24 1.10 -10.72
N HIS A 17 -8.71 1.49 -9.53
CA HIS A 17 -9.53 0.64 -8.67
C HIS A 17 -11.01 0.64 -9.07
N HIS A 18 -11.42 1.52 -9.98
CA HIS A 18 -12.81 1.58 -10.46
C HIS A 18 -13.11 0.31 -11.25
N ASP A 19 -14.17 -0.39 -10.87
CA ASP A 19 -14.51 -1.70 -11.45
C ASP A 19 -15.80 -1.68 -12.29
N GLY A 20 -16.54 -0.57 -12.29
CA GLY A 20 -17.81 -0.47 -13.00
C GLY A 20 -18.95 -1.26 -12.36
N LEU A 21 -18.71 -1.85 -11.19
CA LEU A 21 -19.69 -2.69 -10.49
C LEU A 21 -20.31 -1.99 -9.29
N GLY A 22 -19.90 -0.74 -9.01
CA GLY A 22 -20.35 0.01 -7.84
C GLY A 22 -19.70 -0.44 -6.54
N LEU A 23 -18.63 -1.25 -6.60
CA LEU A 23 -17.94 -1.73 -5.40
C LEU A 23 -16.89 -0.74 -4.93
N ASN A 24 -15.97 -0.37 -5.82
CA ASN A 24 -14.89 0.56 -5.50
C ASN A 24 -15.04 1.92 -6.20
N ASP A 25 -16.06 2.10 -7.02
CA ASP A 25 -16.25 3.31 -7.82
C ASP A 25 -16.53 4.55 -6.97
N LEU A 26 -17.07 4.36 -5.77
CA LEU A 26 -17.37 5.47 -4.84
C LEU A 26 -16.13 5.96 -4.09
N LEU A 27 -15.06 5.18 -4.09
CA LEU A 27 -13.82 5.55 -3.40
C LEU A 27 -13.05 6.55 -4.22
N VAL A 28 -12.82 7.73 -3.64
CA VAL A 28 -11.96 8.77 -4.23
C VAL A 28 -10.56 8.57 -3.66
N LEU A 29 -9.66 8.05 -4.47
CA LEU A 29 -8.32 7.68 -4.05
C LEU A 29 -7.29 8.66 -4.59
N HIS A 30 -6.40 9.12 -3.72
CA HIS A 30 -5.31 10.03 -4.08
C HIS A 30 -3.99 9.52 -3.53
N ARG A 31 -2.91 9.90 -4.20
CA ARG A 31 -1.54 9.70 -3.71
C ARG A 31 -0.77 11.01 -3.71
N ASP A 32 0.25 11.11 -2.89
CA ASP A 32 1.19 12.21 -2.98
C ASP A 32 2.10 12.08 -4.21
N ASP A 33 2.98 13.05 -4.44
CA ASP A 33 3.85 13.07 -5.60
C ASP A 33 4.83 11.91 -5.59
N ARG A 34 5.19 11.45 -6.79
CA ARG A 34 6.30 10.51 -6.98
C ARG A 34 7.59 11.15 -6.46
N ASP A 35 8.37 10.37 -5.74
CA ASP A 35 9.63 10.82 -5.13
C ASP A 35 10.83 10.24 -5.88
N PRO A 36 11.56 11.07 -6.65
CA PRO A 36 12.71 10.56 -7.41
C PRO A 36 13.83 10.00 -6.53
N VAL A 37 13.98 10.50 -5.31
CA VAL A 37 14.99 10.00 -4.36
C VAL A 37 14.64 8.60 -3.86
N ALA A 38 13.35 8.29 -3.77
CA ALA A 38 12.86 7.00 -3.33
C ALA A 38 12.48 6.08 -4.50
N GLY A 39 13.19 6.16 -5.61
CA GLY A 39 12.92 5.30 -6.76
C GLY A 39 11.59 5.58 -7.43
N ASN A 40 11.10 6.80 -7.32
CA ASN A 40 9.83 7.26 -7.90
C ASN A 40 8.60 6.71 -7.17
N ALA A 41 8.73 6.29 -5.92
CA ALA A 41 7.60 5.87 -5.11
C ALA A 41 6.82 7.07 -4.58
N SER A 42 5.51 6.90 -4.41
CA SER A 42 4.70 7.79 -3.59
C SER A 42 4.66 7.23 -2.17
N HIS A 43 4.45 8.09 -1.17
CA HIS A 43 4.58 7.70 0.24
C HIS A 43 3.26 7.72 0.99
N ARG A 44 2.27 8.46 0.51
CA ARG A 44 0.98 8.53 1.18
C ARG A 44 -0.16 8.31 0.21
N TYR A 45 -1.11 7.49 0.64
CA TYR A 45 -2.32 7.16 -0.11
C TYR A 45 -3.51 7.40 0.81
N VAL A 46 -4.49 8.17 0.33
CA VAL A 46 -5.70 8.46 1.09
C VAL A 46 -6.92 8.16 0.24
N GLY A 47 -7.96 7.65 0.87
CA GLY A 47 -9.21 7.33 0.20
C GLY A 47 -10.40 7.86 0.99
N ASP A 48 -11.36 8.45 0.28
CA ASP A 48 -12.55 9.03 0.88
C ASP A 48 -13.80 8.52 0.17
N ILE A 49 -14.86 8.31 0.95
CA ILE A 49 -16.20 8.04 0.43
C ILE A 49 -17.14 9.08 1.05
N ASP A 50 -17.83 9.83 0.20
CA ASP A 50 -18.73 10.90 0.60
C ASP A 50 -18.08 11.87 1.61
N GLY A 51 -16.82 12.19 1.37
CA GLY A 51 -16.05 13.09 2.21
C GLY A 51 -15.50 12.47 3.50
N ALA A 52 -15.82 11.21 3.79
CA ALA A 52 -15.31 10.52 4.97
C ALA A 52 -14.05 9.72 4.63
N ARG A 53 -12.99 9.88 5.42
CA ARG A 53 -11.74 9.14 5.24
C ARG A 53 -11.97 7.67 5.60
N VAL A 54 -11.74 6.77 4.63
CA VAL A 54 -11.89 5.32 4.82
C VAL A 54 -10.58 4.58 4.59
N LEU A 55 -9.58 5.23 3.98
CA LEU A 55 -8.26 4.64 3.74
C LEU A 55 -7.21 5.71 3.96
N ASP A 56 -6.20 5.40 4.74
CA ASP A 56 -5.07 6.30 4.96
C ASP A 56 -3.84 5.45 5.24
N ILE A 57 -2.91 5.44 4.29
CA ILE A 57 -1.68 4.66 4.40
C ILE A 57 -0.51 5.60 4.28
N GLN A 58 0.35 5.61 5.30
CA GLN A 58 1.63 6.29 5.25
C GLN A 58 2.72 5.23 5.12
N PHE A 59 3.40 5.24 3.98
CA PHE A 59 4.60 4.42 3.80
C PHE A 59 5.81 5.13 4.39
N GLN A 60 6.82 4.35 4.72
CA GLN A 60 8.08 4.89 5.23
C GLN A 60 8.68 5.86 4.21
N HIS A 61 8.94 7.09 4.64
CA HIS A 61 9.54 8.12 3.80
C HIS A 61 10.93 8.46 4.33
N GLY A 62 11.94 8.07 3.59
CA GLY A 62 13.34 8.19 3.99
C GLY A 62 13.82 6.99 4.80
N ALA A 63 15.11 6.91 5.00
CA ALA A 63 15.71 5.80 5.75
C ALA A 63 15.31 5.87 7.22
N ARG A 64 14.91 4.74 7.80
CA ARG A 64 14.53 4.66 9.22
C ARG A 64 15.63 5.13 10.17
N THR A 65 16.88 5.03 9.73
CA THR A 65 18.03 5.46 10.53
C THR A 65 18.20 6.97 10.58
N LYS A 66 17.48 7.72 9.74
CA LYS A 66 17.60 9.19 9.69
C LYS A 66 16.49 9.84 10.52
N PRO A 67 16.83 10.77 11.44
CA PRO A 67 15.82 11.48 12.23
C PRO A 67 14.82 12.28 11.41
N SER A 68 15.21 12.69 10.19
CA SER A 68 14.36 13.46 9.28
C SER A 68 13.34 12.60 8.54
N SER A 69 13.39 11.27 8.68
CA SER A 69 12.45 10.39 7.99
C SER A 69 11.04 10.50 8.56
N THR A 70 10.05 10.19 7.74
CA THR A 70 8.65 10.06 8.19
C THR A 70 8.37 8.58 8.44
N PRO A 71 8.06 8.19 9.70
CA PRO A 71 7.75 6.81 9.99
C PRO A 71 6.50 6.35 9.24
N GLY A 72 6.55 5.14 8.72
CA GLY A 72 5.43 4.54 8.02
C GLY A 72 5.61 3.04 7.86
N CYS A 73 4.63 2.40 7.26
CA CYS A 73 4.68 0.97 7.00
C CYS A 73 5.39 0.68 5.67
N LEU A 74 5.56 -0.60 5.39
CA LEU A 74 6.03 -1.09 4.10
C LEU A 74 4.96 -1.98 3.47
N GLU A 75 5.15 -2.34 2.22
CA GLU A 75 4.16 -3.09 1.42
C GLU A 75 3.71 -4.39 2.10
N GLY A 76 4.63 -5.10 2.75
CA GLY A 76 4.31 -6.35 3.45
C GLY A 76 3.26 -6.20 4.53
N ALA A 77 3.23 -5.06 5.23
CA ALA A 77 2.22 -4.80 6.25
C ALA A 77 0.82 -4.66 5.63
N VAL A 78 0.72 -3.97 4.49
CA VAL A 78 -0.55 -3.80 3.79
C VAL A 78 -1.05 -5.15 3.28
N LEU A 79 -0.15 -5.96 2.72
CA LEU A 79 -0.50 -7.32 2.26
C LEU A 79 -0.95 -8.19 3.44
N THR A 80 -0.33 -8.04 4.61
CA THR A 80 -0.72 -8.78 5.82
C THR A 80 -2.15 -8.44 6.24
N VAL A 81 -2.56 -7.18 6.15
CA VAL A 81 -3.95 -6.78 6.44
C VAL A 81 -4.92 -7.52 5.50
N LEU A 82 -4.61 -7.57 4.20
CA LEU A 82 -5.44 -8.27 3.24
C LEU A 82 -5.49 -9.78 3.50
N ILE A 83 -4.35 -10.37 3.83
CA ILE A 83 -4.26 -11.80 4.16
C ILE A 83 -5.15 -12.12 5.36
N ASP A 84 -5.01 -11.35 6.43
CA ASP A 84 -5.78 -11.59 7.66
C ASP A 84 -7.30 -11.50 7.40
N ARG A 85 -7.70 -10.47 6.65
CA ARG A 85 -9.12 -10.30 6.31
C ARG A 85 -9.67 -11.47 5.49
N LEU A 86 -8.93 -11.91 4.47
CA LEU A 86 -9.36 -13.03 3.63
C LEU A 86 -9.32 -14.37 4.39
N GLU A 87 -8.34 -14.56 5.26
CA GLU A 87 -8.29 -15.74 6.13
C GLU A 87 -9.53 -15.80 7.04
N GLY A 88 -9.93 -14.64 7.60
CA GLY A 88 -11.15 -14.56 8.38
C GLY A 88 -12.39 -14.96 7.59
N MET A 89 -12.50 -14.49 6.34
CA MET A 89 -13.61 -14.88 5.47
C MET A 89 -13.61 -16.38 5.16
N GLN A 90 -12.43 -16.97 4.96
CA GLN A 90 -12.31 -18.41 4.69
C GLN A 90 -12.64 -19.29 5.89
N ALA A 91 -12.59 -18.74 7.09
CA ALA A 91 -12.99 -19.43 8.31
C ALA A 91 -14.51 -19.31 8.59
N GLY A 92 -15.26 -18.62 7.75
CA GLY A 92 -16.66 -18.32 7.97
C GLY A 92 -17.54 -18.66 6.76
N PRO A 93 -18.80 -18.15 6.74
CA PRO A 93 -19.77 -18.52 5.73
C PRO A 93 -19.49 -17.95 4.33
N PHE A 94 -18.52 -17.04 4.20
CA PHE A 94 -18.14 -16.47 2.91
C PHE A 94 -16.93 -17.16 2.27
N ALA A 95 -16.55 -18.35 2.78
CA ALA A 95 -15.47 -19.12 2.21
C ALA A 95 -15.77 -19.49 0.76
N CYS A 96 -14.77 -19.31 -0.13
CA CYS A 96 -14.91 -19.61 -1.55
C CYS A 96 -13.53 -19.89 -2.16
N ILE A 97 -13.53 -20.53 -3.33
CA ILE A 97 -12.28 -20.87 -4.01
C ILE A 97 -11.52 -19.61 -4.46
N GLU A 98 -12.24 -18.56 -4.85
CA GLU A 98 -11.63 -17.30 -5.29
C GLU A 98 -10.79 -16.66 -4.18
N ASN A 99 -11.26 -16.73 -2.93
CA ASN A 99 -10.50 -16.24 -1.78
C ASN A 99 -9.23 -17.07 -1.57
N ASP A 100 -9.29 -18.38 -1.75
CA ASP A 100 -8.10 -19.25 -1.66
C ASP A 100 -7.07 -18.88 -2.72
N ILE A 101 -7.52 -18.66 -3.96
CA ILE A 101 -6.64 -18.26 -5.06
C ILE A 101 -6.02 -16.90 -4.78
N ALA A 102 -6.83 -15.94 -4.36
CA ALA A 102 -6.34 -14.59 -4.02
C ALA A 102 -5.31 -14.66 -2.88
N LEU A 103 -5.59 -15.43 -1.83
CA LEU A 103 -4.66 -15.63 -0.72
C LEU A 103 -3.32 -16.19 -1.19
N ALA A 104 -3.34 -17.18 -2.07
CA ALA A 104 -2.11 -17.77 -2.60
C ALA A 104 -1.26 -16.71 -3.31
N HIS A 105 -1.88 -15.86 -4.13
CA HIS A 105 -1.17 -14.80 -4.85
C HIS A 105 -0.65 -13.72 -3.91
N ILE A 106 -1.44 -13.31 -2.93
CA ILE A 106 -1.03 -12.26 -1.99
C ILE A 106 0.10 -12.76 -1.09
N ARG A 107 0.02 -14.01 -0.61
CA ARG A 107 1.09 -14.62 0.16
C ARG A 107 2.38 -14.73 -0.65
N SER A 108 2.28 -15.10 -1.92
CA SER A 108 3.44 -15.14 -2.81
C SER A 108 4.06 -13.77 -3.00
N ALA A 109 3.24 -12.74 -3.20
CA ALA A 109 3.71 -11.36 -3.31
C ALA A 109 4.45 -10.94 -2.04
N ARG A 110 3.89 -11.20 -0.87
CA ARG A 110 4.52 -10.88 0.41
C ARG A 110 5.86 -11.61 0.58
N ALA A 111 5.93 -12.87 0.21
CA ALA A 111 7.16 -13.65 0.28
C ALA A 111 8.25 -13.08 -0.62
N ILE A 112 7.90 -12.67 -1.83
CA ILE A 112 8.84 -12.08 -2.78
C ILE A 112 9.39 -10.76 -2.24
N ILE A 113 8.55 -9.91 -1.68
CA ILE A 113 8.96 -8.64 -1.08
C ILE A 113 9.87 -8.87 0.13
N THR A 114 9.53 -9.84 0.98
CA THR A 114 10.35 -10.21 2.14
C THR A 114 11.73 -10.73 1.70
N ASP A 115 11.76 -11.54 0.66
CA ASP A 115 13.00 -12.07 0.09
C ASP A 115 13.90 -10.95 -0.43
N ARG A 116 13.31 -9.98 -1.12
CA ARG A 116 14.05 -8.80 -1.59
C ARG A 116 14.64 -8.04 -0.41
N ALA A 117 13.85 -7.84 0.65
CA ALA A 117 14.32 -7.15 1.86
C ALA A 117 15.47 -7.91 2.51
N ALA A 118 15.40 -9.24 2.57
CA ALA A 118 16.47 -10.07 3.11
C ALA A 118 17.76 -9.94 2.29
N ARG A 119 17.65 -9.91 0.96
CA ARG A 119 18.80 -9.71 0.09
C ARG A 119 19.43 -8.33 0.28
N ARG A 120 18.61 -7.28 0.41
CA ARG A 120 19.10 -5.93 0.67
C ARG A 120 19.82 -5.86 2.02
N LYS A 121 19.30 -6.52 3.04
CA LYS A 121 19.96 -6.61 4.34
C LYS A 121 21.32 -7.30 4.24
N ALA A 122 21.39 -8.40 3.47
CA ALA A 122 22.63 -9.12 3.26
C ALA A 122 23.66 -8.26 2.49
N GLN A 123 23.20 -7.36 1.62
CA GLN A 123 24.05 -6.41 0.87
C GLN A 123 24.40 -5.17 1.70
N GLY A 124 23.87 -5.01 2.91
CA GLY A 124 24.10 -3.85 3.75
C GLY A 124 23.39 -2.58 3.30
N VAL A 125 22.37 -2.67 2.44
CA VAL A 125 21.66 -1.50 1.90
C VAL A 125 20.22 -1.36 2.40
N LEU A 126 19.73 -2.33 3.18
CA LEU A 126 18.37 -2.27 3.72
C LEU A 126 18.24 -1.09 4.69
N GLY A 127 17.17 -0.32 4.55
CA GLY A 127 16.91 0.87 5.36
C GLY A 127 17.72 2.09 4.94
N THR A 128 18.39 2.02 3.79
CA THR A 128 19.16 3.13 3.21
C THR A 128 18.53 3.56 1.89
N ASP A 129 19.05 4.66 1.34
CA ASP A 129 18.62 5.16 0.02
C ASP A 129 19.43 4.53 -1.12
N ALA A 130 20.29 3.56 -0.82
CA ALA A 130 21.13 2.91 -1.84
C ALA A 130 20.28 2.03 -2.75
N ALA A 131 20.64 1.97 -4.03
CA ALA A 131 19.96 1.16 -5.02
C ALA A 131 20.12 -0.33 -4.71
N HIS A 132 19.06 -1.11 -5.04
CA HIS A 132 19.11 -2.57 -4.91
C HIS A 132 20.12 -3.13 -5.93
N LYS A 133 20.93 -4.08 -5.48
CA LYS A 133 21.85 -4.83 -6.33
C LYS A 133 21.29 -6.23 -6.57
N SER A 134 21.35 -6.65 -7.80
CA SER A 134 20.92 -8.00 -8.20
C SER A 134 21.88 -9.06 -7.69
#